data_7f37db3d5f63b988a0f11bdcb7a6b117
#
_entry.id   7f37db3d5f63b988a0f11bdcb7a6b117
#
_cell.length_a   1.000
_cell.length_b   1.000
_cell.length_c   1.000
_cell.angle_alpha   90.00
_cell.angle_beta   90.00
_cell.angle_gamma   90.00
#
_symmetry.space_group_name_H-M   'P 1'
#
loop_
_entity.id
_entity.type
_entity.pdbx_description
1 polymer ?
#
loop_
_entity_poly.entity_id
_entity_poly.type
_entity_poly.pdbx_seq_one_letter_code
_entity_poly.pdbx_strand_id
1 'polypeptide(L)'
;KFVEVPEVVASITDKREVVLDAPIACPLYCGRVIKGVDAKAATPDWMKRRLERSGIRAISALVDVTNYVMLELGQPLHAFDNTKLNGAVHARLAKPDERLLLLNEQTINIDSDMLVIADDTKALAMAGIMGGEESGITLETTELLLESAFFTPKAIAGRARRYGFGSDASHRFERGVDFGGTDRKSTRLNSSHEDLS
;
A
#
# COMPACT_ATOMS: atom_id res chain seq x y z
N LYS A 1 -15.62 -21.28 -4.77
CA LYS A 1 -16.54 -20.68 -3.81
C LYS A 1 -15.99 -19.31 -3.48
N PHE A 2 -16.72 -18.24 -3.81
CA PHE A 2 -16.30 -16.89 -3.42
C PHE A 2 -16.36 -16.81 -1.89
N VAL A 3 -15.29 -16.31 -1.29
CA VAL A 3 -15.28 -16.01 0.14
C VAL A 3 -16.04 -14.69 0.31
N GLU A 4 -17.14 -14.74 1.03
CA GLU A 4 -17.89 -13.54 1.38
C GLU A 4 -17.09 -12.76 2.40
N VAL A 5 -16.75 -11.52 2.07
CA VAL A 5 -16.00 -10.62 2.96
C VAL A 5 -17.05 -9.81 3.71
N PRO A 6 -17.17 -9.94 5.04
CA PRO A 6 -18.11 -9.13 5.79
C PRO A 6 -17.75 -7.65 5.68
N GLU A 7 -18.78 -6.81 5.62
CA GLU A 7 -18.58 -5.37 5.63
C GLU A 7 -18.23 -4.93 7.07
N VAL A 8 -17.08 -4.29 7.23
CA VAL A 8 -16.65 -3.72 8.51
C VAL A 8 -16.98 -2.24 8.53
N VAL A 9 -17.88 -1.85 9.41
CA VAL A 9 -18.28 -0.45 9.59
C VAL A 9 -17.13 0.32 10.24
N ALA A 10 -16.84 1.54 9.74
CA ALA A 10 -15.83 2.41 10.33
C ALA A 10 -16.22 2.79 11.77
N SER A 11 -15.31 2.56 12.72
CA SER A 11 -15.49 2.92 14.13
C SER A 11 -15.03 4.33 14.47
N ILE A 12 -14.29 4.97 13.55
CA ILE A 12 -13.80 6.36 13.69
C ILE A 12 -14.20 7.18 12.47
N THR A 13 -14.24 8.49 12.62
CA THR A 13 -14.58 9.44 11.55
C THR A 13 -13.38 10.07 10.87
N ASP A 14 -12.18 9.76 11.35
CA ASP A 14 -10.93 10.29 10.80
C ASP A 14 -10.75 9.88 9.34
N LYS A 15 -10.45 10.86 8.52
CA LYS A 15 -10.23 10.69 7.09
C LYS A 15 -9.00 11.49 6.68
N ARG A 16 -8.29 11.01 5.70
CA ARG A 16 -7.28 11.77 4.98
C ARG A 16 -7.80 12.07 3.59
N GLU A 17 -7.70 13.32 3.18
CA GLU A 17 -8.06 13.73 1.83
C GLU A 17 -7.19 13.02 0.80
N VAL A 18 -7.80 12.63 -0.31
CA VAL A 18 -7.12 12.00 -1.45
C VAL A 18 -7.42 12.80 -2.71
N VAL A 19 -6.37 13.21 -3.40
CA VAL A 19 -6.44 13.97 -4.64
C VAL A 19 -5.86 13.14 -5.78
N LEU A 20 -6.64 12.96 -6.84
CA LEU A 20 -6.21 12.22 -8.04
C LEU A 20 -5.76 13.22 -9.12
N ASP A 21 -4.49 13.66 -9.05
CA ASP A 21 -3.92 14.59 -10.02
C ASP A 21 -3.58 13.90 -11.36
N ALA A 22 -3.46 12.56 -11.36
CA ALA A 22 -3.24 11.73 -12.54
C ALA A 22 -4.35 10.66 -12.70
N PRO A 23 -5.63 11.06 -12.92
CA PRO A 23 -6.77 10.13 -12.89
C PRO A 23 -6.75 9.07 -13.99
N ILE A 24 -6.02 9.28 -15.08
CA ILE A 24 -5.82 8.26 -16.13
C ILE A 24 -4.87 7.15 -15.62
N ALA A 25 -3.87 7.49 -14.84
CA ALA A 25 -2.91 6.53 -14.30
C ALA A 25 -3.41 5.87 -13.01
N CYS A 26 -4.12 6.61 -12.16
CA CYS A 26 -4.75 6.14 -10.94
C CYS A 26 -6.23 6.57 -10.92
N PRO A 27 -7.14 5.81 -11.53
CA PRO A 27 -8.56 6.16 -11.57
C PRO A 27 -9.31 5.85 -10.27
N LEU A 28 -8.73 5.06 -9.37
CA LEU A 28 -9.34 4.70 -8.09
C LEU A 28 -8.25 4.58 -7.01
N TYR A 29 -8.46 5.28 -5.90
CA TYR A 29 -7.62 5.21 -4.71
C TYR A 29 -8.51 5.24 -3.47
N CYS A 30 -8.41 4.21 -2.66
CA CYS A 30 -9.10 4.11 -1.38
C CYS A 30 -8.08 4.23 -0.26
N GLY A 31 -8.24 5.23 0.60
CA GLY A 31 -7.45 5.44 1.80
C GLY A 31 -8.29 5.18 3.06
N ARG A 32 -7.74 4.43 4.01
CA ARG A 32 -8.38 4.21 5.31
C ARG A 32 -7.41 4.52 6.44
N VAL A 33 -7.81 5.43 7.34
CA VAL A 33 -7.06 5.70 8.58
C VAL A 33 -7.41 4.64 9.62
N ILE A 34 -6.40 4.02 10.20
CA ILE A 34 -6.53 3.04 11.28
C ILE A 34 -5.69 3.53 12.45
N LYS A 35 -6.28 3.61 13.64
CA LYS A 35 -5.65 4.10 14.87
C LYS A 35 -5.59 3.01 15.93
N GLY A 36 -4.67 3.17 16.86
CA GLY A 36 -4.50 2.23 17.97
C GLY A 36 -3.87 0.90 17.55
N VAL A 37 -3.10 0.89 16.46
CA VAL A 37 -2.39 -0.30 16.02
C VAL A 37 -1.23 -0.63 16.96
N ASP A 38 -1.06 -1.91 17.26
CA ASP A 38 0.15 -2.44 17.89
C ASP A 38 1.08 -3.02 16.82
N ALA A 39 2.06 -2.21 16.40
CA ALA A 39 3.04 -2.63 15.40
C ALA A 39 4.01 -3.72 15.92
N LYS A 40 4.03 -3.96 17.23
CA LYS A 40 4.86 -5.01 17.89
C LYS A 40 4.11 -6.32 18.05
N ALA A 41 2.83 -6.36 17.72
CA ALA A 41 2.03 -7.58 17.76
C ALA A 41 2.67 -8.69 16.91
N ALA A 42 2.59 -9.91 17.40
CA ALA A 42 3.09 -11.05 16.66
C ALA A 42 2.13 -11.42 15.51
N THR A 43 2.69 -11.73 14.35
CA THR A 43 1.89 -12.30 13.25
C THR A 43 1.32 -13.64 13.70
N PRO A 44 -0.01 -13.87 13.55
CA PRO A 44 -0.62 -15.16 13.89
C PRO A 44 0.06 -16.32 13.14
N ASP A 45 0.29 -17.43 13.84
CA ASP A 45 1.00 -18.61 13.29
C ASP A 45 0.38 -19.17 12.01
N TRP A 46 -0.94 -19.14 11.91
CA TRP A 46 -1.63 -19.61 10.71
C TRP A 46 -1.33 -18.72 9.49
N MET A 47 -1.26 -17.39 9.68
CA MET A 47 -0.94 -16.42 8.62
C MET A 47 0.53 -16.55 8.23
N LYS A 48 1.44 -16.57 9.21
CA LYS A 48 2.87 -16.77 9.00
C LYS A 48 3.14 -18.03 8.16
N ARG A 49 2.56 -19.17 8.55
CA ARG A 49 2.71 -20.43 7.79
C ARG A 49 2.20 -20.34 6.36
N ARG A 50 1.12 -19.60 6.10
CA ARG A 50 0.59 -19.42 4.73
C ARG A 50 1.49 -18.54 3.88
N LEU A 51 2.01 -17.43 4.44
CA LEU A 51 2.98 -16.56 3.77
C LEU A 51 4.25 -17.33 3.41
N GLU A 52 4.85 -18.03 4.37
CA GLU A 52 6.08 -18.79 4.16
C GLU A 52 5.91 -19.90 3.11
N ARG A 53 4.79 -20.63 3.11
CA ARG A 53 4.47 -21.63 2.08
C ARG A 53 4.27 -21.02 0.68
N SER A 54 3.94 -19.74 0.63
CA SER A 54 3.81 -18.98 -0.63
C SER A 54 5.11 -18.25 -1.02
N GLY A 55 6.22 -18.51 -0.30
CA GLY A 55 7.53 -17.92 -0.58
C GLY A 55 7.71 -16.50 -0.03
N ILE A 56 6.80 -16.01 0.80
CA ILE A 56 6.89 -14.69 1.42
C ILE A 56 7.36 -14.85 2.86
N ARG A 57 8.48 -14.22 3.20
CA ARG A 57 8.98 -14.19 4.59
C ARG A 57 8.12 -13.26 5.44
N ALA A 58 7.66 -13.74 6.59
CA ALA A 58 7.00 -12.92 7.59
C ALA A 58 7.98 -11.90 8.18
N ILE A 59 7.54 -10.65 8.35
CA ILE A 59 8.37 -9.51 8.79
C ILE A 59 7.79 -8.91 10.06
N SER A 60 6.56 -8.41 10.01
CA SER A 60 5.80 -7.84 11.12
C SER A 60 4.30 -7.98 10.82
N ALA A 61 3.46 -8.00 11.85
CA ALA A 61 2.03 -8.20 11.67
C ALA A 61 1.42 -7.24 10.63
N LEU A 62 1.78 -5.96 10.65
CA LEU A 62 1.24 -4.97 9.72
C LEU A 62 1.63 -5.26 8.26
N VAL A 63 2.89 -5.61 8.01
CA VAL A 63 3.37 -5.98 6.67
C VAL A 63 2.79 -7.33 6.24
N ASP A 64 2.71 -8.27 7.15
CA ASP A 64 2.26 -9.63 6.87
C ASP A 64 0.77 -9.66 6.50
N VAL A 65 -0.06 -8.83 7.14
CA VAL A 65 -1.48 -8.68 6.80
C VAL A 65 -1.64 -8.13 5.38
N THR A 66 -0.89 -7.10 4.98
CA THR A 66 -0.96 -6.55 3.61
C THR A 66 -0.52 -7.59 2.57
N ASN A 67 0.54 -8.34 2.85
CA ASN A 67 1.00 -9.44 2.00
C ASN A 67 -0.01 -10.59 1.94
N TYR A 68 -0.65 -10.92 3.05
CA TYR A 68 -1.66 -11.96 3.10
C TYR A 68 -2.89 -11.60 2.24
N VAL A 69 -3.39 -10.38 2.36
CA VAL A 69 -4.49 -9.88 1.52
C VAL A 69 -4.12 -9.89 0.05
N MET A 70 -2.89 -9.49 -0.28
CA MET A 70 -2.39 -9.54 -1.67
C MET A 70 -2.38 -10.97 -2.22
N LEU A 71 -1.97 -11.97 -1.43
CA LEU A 71 -1.99 -13.38 -1.87
C LEU A 71 -3.41 -13.93 -2.01
N GLU A 72 -4.27 -13.63 -1.06
CA GLU A 72 -5.62 -14.21 -0.99
C GLU A 72 -6.58 -13.57 -2.01
N LEU A 73 -6.48 -12.26 -2.21
CA LEU A 73 -7.42 -11.48 -3.03
C LEU A 73 -6.81 -10.93 -4.32
N GLY A 74 -5.49 -11.07 -4.51
CA GLY A 74 -4.80 -10.50 -5.67
C GLY A 74 -4.68 -8.97 -5.65
N GLN A 75 -5.01 -8.31 -4.52
CA GLN A 75 -4.95 -6.87 -4.37
C GLN A 75 -3.75 -6.46 -3.51
N PRO A 76 -2.71 -5.84 -4.09
CA PRO A 76 -1.66 -5.26 -3.29
C PRO A 76 -2.20 -4.11 -2.44
N LEU A 77 -1.81 -4.07 -1.19
CA LEU A 77 -2.09 -3.00 -0.25
C LEU A 77 -0.77 -2.37 0.20
N HIS A 78 -0.81 -1.09 0.55
CA HIS A 78 0.32 -0.41 1.17
C HIS A 78 -0.13 0.28 2.46
N ALA A 79 0.78 0.37 3.42
CA ALA A 79 0.53 1.05 4.69
C ALA A 79 1.59 2.13 4.90
N PHE A 80 1.13 3.35 5.08
CA PHE A 80 1.95 4.49 5.48
C PHE A 80 1.78 4.75 6.97
N ASP A 81 2.80 5.20 7.65
CA ASP A 81 2.67 5.80 8.98
C ASP A 81 1.93 7.13 8.85
N ASN A 82 0.68 7.18 9.31
CA ASN A 82 -0.20 8.33 9.13
C ASN A 82 0.33 9.60 9.80
N THR A 83 1.14 9.45 10.85
CA THR A 83 1.72 10.58 11.60
C THR A 83 2.85 11.28 10.85
N LYS A 84 3.44 10.61 9.85
CA LYS A 84 4.54 11.13 9.02
C LYS A 84 4.06 11.82 7.74
N LEU A 85 2.75 11.82 7.48
CA LEU A 85 2.17 12.40 6.27
C LEU A 85 1.71 13.84 6.51
N ASN A 86 1.99 14.72 5.56
CA ASN A 86 1.63 16.13 5.61
C ASN A 86 0.47 16.44 4.65
N GLY A 87 -0.71 16.84 5.19
CA GLY A 87 -1.85 17.25 4.40
C GLY A 87 -2.53 16.11 3.64
N ALA A 88 -2.93 16.35 2.39
CA ALA A 88 -3.62 15.38 1.54
C ALA A 88 -2.67 14.32 0.96
N VAL A 89 -3.24 13.21 0.50
CA VAL A 89 -2.51 12.21 -0.32
C VAL A 89 -2.82 12.46 -1.79
N HIS A 90 -1.79 12.55 -2.60
CA HIS A 90 -1.85 12.82 -4.04
C HIS A 90 -1.39 11.61 -4.85
N ALA A 91 -2.23 11.15 -5.77
CA ALA A 91 -1.79 10.26 -6.83
C ALA A 91 -1.45 11.10 -8.07
N ARG A 92 -0.17 11.38 -8.30
CA ARG A 92 0.34 12.30 -9.31
C ARG A 92 1.54 11.75 -10.08
N LEU A 93 1.89 12.38 -11.18
CA LEU A 93 3.20 12.15 -11.78
C LEU A 93 4.31 12.81 -10.96
N ALA A 94 5.50 12.26 -11.02
CA ALA A 94 6.66 12.83 -10.36
C ALA A 94 6.99 14.23 -10.88
N LYS A 95 7.49 15.08 -9.99
CA LYS A 95 7.99 16.41 -10.37
C LYS A 95 9.42 16.29 -10.96
N PRO A 96 9.87 17.27 -11.76
CA PRO A 96 11.28 17.30 -12.19
C PRO A 96 12.23 17.23 -10.98
N ASP A 97 13.31 16.49 -11.13
CA ASP A 97 14.38 16.34 -10.12
C ASP A 97 13.93 15.78 -8.76
N GLU A 98 12.73 15.18 -8.70
CA GLU A 98 12.20 14.58 -7.47
C GLU A 98 12.99 13.34 -7.09
N ARG A 99 13.31 13.21 -5.81
CA ARG A 99 14.09 12.09 -5.27
C ARG A 99 13.28 11.35 -4.22
N LEU A 100 13.55 10.06 -4.09
CA LEU A 100 12.90 9.20 -3.10
C LEU A 100 13.90 8.20 -2.54
N LEU A 101 14.00 8.14 -1.22
CA LEU A 101 14.66 7.06 -0.50
C LEU A 101 13.64 5.93 -0.33
N LEU A 102 13.93 4.78 -0.92
CA LEU A 102 13.04 3.62 -0.94
C LEU A 102 13.26 2.70 0.27
N LEU A 103 12.29 1.85 0.55
CA LEU A 103 12.35 0.83 1.62
C LEU A 103 13.51 -0.18 1.47
N ASN A 104 14.14 -0.27 0.29
CA ASN A 104 15.34 -1.06 0.07
C ASN A 104 16.65 -0.25 0.25
N GLU A 105 16.57 0.91 0.92
CA GLU A 105 17.68 1.83 1.22
C GLU A 105 18.32 2.49 -0.02
N GLN A 106 17.72 2.34 -1.19
CA GLN A 106 18.19 3.02 -2.42
C GLN A 106 17.57 4.40 -2.56
N THR A 107 18.40 5.41 -2.77
CA THR A 107 17.92 6.74 -3.18
C THR A 107 17.90 6.80 -4.69
N ILE A 108 16.74 7.09 -5.25
CA ILE A 108 16.56 7.22 -6.71
C ILE A 108 16.17 8.64 -7.10
N ASN A 109 16.54 9.05 -8.31
CA ASN A 109 15.92 10.17 -8.99
C ASN A 109 14.72 9.62 -9.75
N ILE A 110 13.54 10.19 -9.53
CA ILE A 110 12.31 9.69 -10.13
C ILE A 110 12.10 10.36 -11.48
N ASP A 111 11.90 9.56 -12.53
CA ASP A 111 11.56 10.08 -13.84
C ASP A 111 10.18 10.75 -13.83
N SER A 112 10.01 11.87 -14.56
CA SER A 112 8.78 12.66 -14.56
C SER A 112 7.54 11.94 -15.14
N ASP A 113 7.73 10.79 -15.81
CA ASP A 113 6.64 9.93 -16.30
C ASP A 113 6.23 8.84 -15.28
N MET A 114 6.85 8.83 -14.10
CA MET A 114 6.52 7.90 -13.02
C MET A 114 5.31 8.37 -12.24
N LEU A 115 4.37 7.46 -12.02
CA LEU A 115 3.28 7.68 -11.07
C LEU A 115 3.83 7.52 -9.64
N VAL A 116 3.58 8.50 -8.80
CA VAL A 116 3.95 8.50 -7.38
C VAL A 116 2.72 8.71 -6.50
N ILE A 117 2.78 8.16 -5.30
CA ILE A 117 1.95 8.60 -4.20
C ILE A 117 2.76 9.63 -3.42
N ALA A 118 2.16 10.77 -3.17
CA ALA A 118 2.81 11.90 -2.50
C ALA A 118 1.91 12.47 -1.42
N ASP A 119 2.47 13.30 -0.56
CA ASP A 119 1.71 14.23 0.26
C ASP A 119 1.86 15.67 -0.28
N ASP A 120 1.39 16.68 0.45
CA ASP A 120 1.47 18.08 0.02
C ASP A 120 2.93 18.54 -0.17
N THR A 121 3.90 17.85 0.43
CA THR A 121 5.29 18.26 0.50
C THR A 121 6.24 17.45 -0.39
N LYS A 122 6.06 16.12 -0.47
CA LYS A 122 7.01 15.20 -1.11
C LYS A 122 6.39 13.93 -1.66
N ALA A 123 7.14 13.20 -2.50
CA ALA A 123 6.81 11.84 -2.86
C ALA A 123 6.99 10.89 -1.67
N LEU A 124 6.05 9.97 -1.49
CA LEU A 124 6.02 8.96 -0.43
C LEU A 124 6.30 7.56 -0.95
N ALA A 125 5.94 7.28 -2.21
CA ALA A 125 6.12 5.97 -2.83
C ALA A 125 6.14 6.07 -4.36
N MET A 126 6.81 5.13 -5.02
CA MET A 126 6.54 4.79 -6.41
C MET A 126 5.25 3.97 -6.45
N ALA A 127 4.19 4.54 -7.01
CA ALA A 127 2.86 3.94 -7.00
C ALA A 127 2.85 2.50 -7.54
N GLY A 128 2.34 1.57 -6.75
CA GLY A 128 2.23 0.16 -7.11
C GLY A 128 3.56 -0.59 -7.28
N ILE A 129 4.69 0.01 -6.91
CA ILE A 129 6.03 -0.57 -7.09
C ILE A 129 6.73 -0.71 -5.74
N MET A 130 7.04 0.40 -5.07
CA MET A 130 7.78 0.38 -3.80
C MET A 130 7.54 1.64 -2.98
N GLY A 131 7.32 1.46 -1.67
CA GLY A 131 7.20 2.54 -0.70
C GLY A 131 8.53 3.27 -0.45
N GLY A 132 8.42 4.51 0.01
CA GLY A 132 9.54 5.27 0.55
C GLY A 132 9.77 4.97 2.03
N GLU A 133 11.02 5.06 2.46
CA GLU A 133 11.42 4.78 3.85
C GLU A 133 10.83 5.79 4.82
N GLU A 134 10.88 7.08 4.49
CA GLU A 134 10.47 8.15 5.40
C GLU A 134 9.00 8.07 5.84
N SER A 135 8.12 7.58 4.96
CA SER A 135 6.69 7.39 5.24
C SER A 135 6.36 5.96 5.68
N GLY A 136 7.35 5.08 5.73
CA GLY A 136 7.18 3.68 6.09
C GLY A 136 6.74 3.48 7.53
N ILE A 137 5.99 2.40 7.76
CA ILE A 137 5.62 1.93 9.09
C ILE A 137 6.85 1.38 9.83
N THR A 138 6.88 1.58 11.13
CA THR A 138 7.92 1.09 12.04
C THR A 138 7.27 0.36 13.22
N LEU A 139 8.07 -0.22 14.10
CA LEU A 139 7.56 -0.84 15.33
C LEU A 139 6.96 0.16 16.33
N GLU A 140 7.12 1.45 16.10
CA GLU A 140 6.54 2.52 16.93
C GLU A 140 5.27 3.13 16.29
N THR A 141 4.87 2.67 15.11
CA THR A 141 3.67 3.15 14.41
C THR A 141 2.41 2.75 15.17
N THR A 142 1.59 3.74 15.53
CA THR A 142 0.30 3.57 16.21
C THR A 142 -0.89 3.98 15.36
N GLU A 143 -0.63 4.73 14.29
CA GLU A 143 -1.64 5.13 13.32
C GLU A 143 -1.13 4.88 11.91
N LEU A 144 -1.95 4.30 11.07
CA LEU A 144 -1.58 4.07 9.67
C LEU A 144 -2.66 4.58 8.71
N LEU A 145 -2.22 4.96 7.52
CA LEU A 145 -3.05 5.09 6.35
C LEU A 145 -2.88 3.86 5.48
N LEU A 146 -3.94 3.07 5.38
CA LEU A 146 -3.97 1.92 4.48
C LEU A 146 -4.38 2.37 3.10
N GLU A 147 -3.57 2.02 2.09
CA GLU A 147 -3.84 2.24 0.68
C GLU A 147 -4.39 0.97 0.04
N SER A 148 -5.48 1.13 -0.70
CA SER A 148 -5.95 0.17 -1.70
C SER A 148 -6.27 0.94 -2.97
N ALA A 149 -5.49 0.73 -4.04
CA ALA A 149 -5.60 1.51 -5.25
C ALA A 149 -5.72 0.63 -6.50
N PHE A 150 -6.25 1.21 -7.56
CA PHE A 150 -6.13 0.67 -8.90
C PHE A 150 -5.21 1.60 -9.70
N PHE A 151 -4.10 1.06 -10.15
CA PHE A 151 -3.22 1.72 -11.10
C PHE A 151 -3.40 1.09 -12.47
N THR A 152 -3.53 1.90 -13.52
CA THR A 152 -3.66 1.34 -14.86
C THR A 152 -2.39 0.57 -15.22
N PRO A 153 -2.48 -0.63 -15.81
CA PRO A 153 -1.31 -1.44 -16.16
C PRO A 153 -0.26 -0.66 -16.94
N LYS A 154 -0.67 0.21 -17.86
CA LYS A 154 0.23 1.05 -18.66
C LYS A 154 1.07 2.03 -17.81
N ALA A 155 0.55 2.49 -16.68
CA ALA A 155 1.27 3.40 -15.78
C ALA A 155 2.38 2.69 -15.00
N ILE A 156 2.28 1.35 -14.81
CA ILE A 156 3.22 0.57 -13.98
C ILE A 156 4.15 -0.28 -14.86
N ALA A 157 3.69 -0.77 -16.01
CA ALA A 157 4.42 -1.72 -16.85
C ALA A 157 5.82 -1.23 -17.22
N GLY A 158 6.84 -2.04 -16.89
CA GLY A 158 8.24 -1.78 -17.18
C GLY A 158 8.91 -0.73 -16.29
N ARG A 159 8.17 0.01 -15.46
CA ARG A 159 8.71 1.09 -14.62
C ARG A 159 9.70 0.56 -13.57
N ALA A 160 9.34 -0.48 -12.83
CA ALA A 160 10.21 -1.08 -11.83
C ALA A 160 11.54 -1.57 -12.43
N ARG A 161 11.51 -2.18 -13.61
CA ARG A 161 12.73 -2.66 -14.31
C ARG A 161 13.67 -1.55 -14.70
N ARG A 162 13.17 -0.33 -14.93
CA ARG A 162 13.99 0.84 -15.24
C ARG A 162 14.96 1.19 -14.10
N TYR A 163 14.57 0.87 -12.86
CA TYR A 163 15.38 1.08 -11.65
C TYR A 163 16.06 -0.19 -11.14
N GLY A 164 16.03 -1.30 -11.92
CA GLY A 164 16.74 -2.53 -11.61
C GLY A 164 16.08 -3.40 -10.54
N PHE A 165 14.82 -3.17 -10.20
CA PHE A 165 14.08 -3.99 -9.24
C PHE A 165 12.65 -4.30 -9.71
N GLY A 166 11.97 -5.15 -8.96
CA GLY A 166 10.57 -5.48 -9.12
C GLY A 166 10.00 -5.93 -7.78
N SER A 167 8.69 -5.92 -7.66
CA SER A 167 7.97 -6.37 -6.47
C SER A 167 6.77 -7.23 -6.85
N ASP A 168 6.28 -8.01 -5.89
CA ASP A 168 5.03 -8.76 -6.04
C ASP A 168 3.84 -7.86 -6.36
N ALA A 169 3.84 -6.65 -5.85
CA ALA A 169 2.84 -5.63 -6.16
C ALA A 169 2.94 -5.16 -7.61
N SER A 170 4.14 -4.76 -8.08
CA SER A 170 4.34 -4.29 -9.45
C SER A 170 3.98 -5.37 -10.48
N HIS A 171 4.32 -6.64 -10.19
CA HIS A 171 3.95 -7.77 -11.04
C HIS A 171 2.42 -7.91 -11.22
N ARG A 172 1.63 -7.64 -10.17
CA ARG A 172 0.17 -7.68 -10.22
C ARG A 172 -0.40 -6.47 -10.93
N PHE A 173 0.04 -5.27 -10.59
CA PHE A 173 -0.44 -4.04 -11.22
C PHE A 173 -0.12 -3.97 -12.71
N GLU A 174 1.05 -4.44 -13.14
CA GLU A 174 1.41 -4.52 -14.56
C GLU A 174 0.44 -5.37 -15.39
N ARG A 175 -0.20 -6.36 -14.77
CA ARG A 175 -1.16 -7.28 -15.39
C ARG A 175 -2.62 -6.88 -15.18
N GLY A 176 -2.84 -5.93 -14.31
CA GLY A 176 -4.16 -5.49 -13.87
C GLY A 176 -4.64 -6.22 -12.63
N VAL A 177 -5.16 -5.45 -11.69
CA VAL A 177 -5.89 -5.91 -10.51
C VAL A 177 -7.39 -5.71 -10.72
N ASP A 178 -8.22 -6.31 -9.87
CA ASP A 178 -9.67 -6.18 -9.98
C ASP A 178 -10.13 -4.78 -9.55
N PHE A 179 -10.54 -3.95 -10.52
CA PHE A 179 -11.04 -2.60 -10.28
C PHE A 179 -12.26 -2.60 -9.34
N GLY A 180 -13.22 -3.50 -9.56
CA GLY A 180 -14.47 -3.55 -8.80
C GLY A 180 -14.29 -4.04 -7.36
N GLY A 181 -13.16 -4.70 -7.06
CA GLY A 181 -12.84 -5.21 -5.74
C GLY A 181 -11.92 -4.32 -4.92
N THR A 182 -11.37 -3.26 -5.50
CA THR A 182 -10.35 -2.42 -4.84
C THR A 182 -10.83 -1.82 -3.52
N ASP A 183 -12.03 -1.30 -3.45
CA ASP A 183 -12.62 -0.74 -2.22
C ASP A 183 -12.99 -1.84 -1.19
N ARG A 184 -13.63 -2.91 -1.62
CA ARG A 184 -14.06 -4.01 -0.72
C ARG A 184 -12.88 -4.71 -0.04
N LYS A 185 -11.72 -4.76 -0.69
CA LYS A 185 -10.54 -5.47 -0.21
C LYS A 185 -9.83 -4.73 0.93
N SER A 186 -9.95 -3.40 0.99
CA SER A 186 -9.47 -2.61 2.13
C SER A 186 -10.25 -2.89 3.42
N THR A 187 -11.50 -3.35 3.30
CA THR A 187 -12.38 -3.65 4.43
C THR A 187 -11.94 -4.92 5.17
N ARG A 188 -11.34 -5.89 4.47
CA ARG A 188 -10.92 -7.17 5.07
C ARG A 188 -9.73 -7.04 6.02
N LEU A 189 -8.93 -6.01 5.89
CA LEU A 189 -7.81 -5.75 6.79
C LEU A 189 -8.28 -5.49 8.22
N ASN A 190 -9.41 -4.82 8.40
CA ASN A 190 -10.00 -4.56 9.72
C ASN A 190 -10.47 -5.83 10.43
N SER A 191 -11.03 -6.82 9.71
CA SER A 191 -11.46 -8.09 10.32
C SER A 191 -10.28 -8.95 10.78
N SER A 192 -9.10 -8.79 10.16
CA SER A 192 -7.88 -9.47 10.60
C SER A 192 -7.25 -8.84 11.84
N HIS A 193 -7.59 -7.58 12.15
CA HIS A 193 -7.13 -6.89 13.37
C HIS A 193 -7.90 -7.32 14.63
N GLU A 194 -9.17 -7.72 14.52
CA GLU A 194 -9.94 -8.27 15.65
C GLU A 194 -9.38 -9.60 16.13
N ASP A 195 -8.74 -10.36 15.25
CA ASP A 195 -8.03 -11.60 15.60
C ASP A 195 -6.62 -11.37 16.20
N LEU A 196 -6.13 -10.12 16.23
CA LEU A 196 -4.83 -9.72 16.77
C LEU A 196 -4.94 -9.06 18.17
N SER A 197 -6.14 -8.82 18.68
CA SER A 197 -6.42 -8.33 20.03
C SER A 197 -6.90 -9.50 20.92
#